data_11730e36fcb92bc19f90a884ddee7d67
#
_entry.id   11730e36fcb92bc19f90a884ddee7d67
#
_cell.length_a   1.000
_cell.length_b   1.000
_cell.length_c   1.000
_cell.angle_alpha   90.00
_cell.angle_beta   90.00
_cell.angle_gamma   90.00
#
_symmetry.space_group_name_H-M   'P 1'
#
loop_
_entity.id
_entity.type
_entity.pdbx_description
1 polymer ?
#
loop_
_entity_poly.entity_id
_entity_poly.type
_entity_poly.pdbx_seq_one_letter_code
_entity_poly.pdbx_strand_id
1 'polypeptide(L)'
;MTSLAHPLPETTAPAARSTPGPRAIDPREPEVRLAALMDPGTIEGLFPADTSGVWAVRGRIDGAKAIAYCTDGTRMGGALGHVGCLHIVDTIDTAVRERCPVIGLWHSGGARLAEGVQALDAVGQVFAAMIRASGRVPQISVVLGAAAGGAAYGPALTDIVIMAPEGRIFVTGPDVVKSVTGEQVDMEALGGPAAHGRKSGVVHIIADSEKDALRRARKVASLFSLPGIAGMADMADDPDLAKKLPEQKNRAYNVRPLIDGILDEPMEELQIRWAPNIVIGLGRLGGRTVGVVANNPIRLGGCLDSTSAEKASRFVRMCDAFGIPLLVIVDVPGYLPGVGQEWDGVVRRGAKLLHAFAEAVVPRVTLVTHKAYGGAYVAMNSKSLGATAVFAWPDAEIAVMGAKAAVGILHRRKLAAAPPEEREALHAKLAEDHVKLAGGVDKAVALGFVDEVIMPAQTRRRVAEALASAPAGRGAHGNIPL
;
A
#
# COMPACT_ATOMS: atom_id res chain seq x y z
N MET A 1 -25.75 86.04 -44.38
CA MET A 1 -24.46 85.31 -44.33
C MET A 1 -24.12 85.10 -42.86
N THR A 2 -24.55 84.01 -42.28
CA THR A 2 -24.34 83.71 -40.88
C THR A 2 -23.57 82.41 -40.76
N SER A 3 -22.34 82.50 -40.33
CA SER A 3 -21.37 81.39 -40.13
C SER A 3 -21.76 80.67 -38.83
N LEU A 4 -22.06 79.38 -38.91
CA LEU A 4 -22.23 78.50 -37.78
C LEU A 4 -20.93 77.78 -37.50
N ALA A 5 -20.26 78.14 -36.38
CA ALA A 5 -19.10 77.44 -35.85
C ALA A 5 -19.61 76.23 -35.04
N HIS A 6 -19.18 75.02 -35.39
CA HIS A 6 -19.35 73.81 -34.58
C HIS A 6 -18.24 73.75 -33.49
N PRO A 7 -18.54 73.41 -32.24
CA PRO A 7 -17.52 73.17 -31.23
C PRO A 7 -16.89 71.78 -31.46
N LEU A 8 -15.58 71.71 -31.28
CA LEU A 8 -14.76 70.49 -31.28
C LEU A 8 -15.11 69.63 -30.05
N PRO A 9 -15.08 68.30 -30.15
CA PRO A 9 -15.31 67.45 -29.00
C PRO A 9 -14.15 67.46 -28.02
N GLU A 10 -14.48 67.60 -26.72
CA GLU A 10 -13.51 67.51 -25.61
C GLU A 10 -12.83 66.12 -25.60
N THR A 11 -11.50 66.15 -25.62
CA THR A 11 -10.63 64.98 -25.37
C THR A 11 -10.74 64.53 -23.93
N THR A 12 -11.51 63.49 -23.66
CA THR A 12 -11.50 62.78 -22.37
C THR A 12 -10.13 62.12 -22.18
N ALA A 13 -9.45 62.46 -21.08
CA ALA A 13 -8.21 61.84 -20.65
C ALA A 13 -8.39 60.33 -20.46
N PRO A 14 -7.43 59.46 -20.82
CA PRO A 14 -7.53 58.03 -20.63
C PRO A 14 -7.61 57.74 -19.11
N ALA A 15 -8.66 56.96 -18.72
CA ALA A 15 -8.82 56.46 -17.37
C ALA A 15 -7.52 55.70 -16.94
N ALA A 16 -6.99 56.12 -15.78
CA ALA A 16 -5.85 55.44 -15.18
C ALA A 16 -6.15 53.94 -15.03
N ARG A 17 -5.37 53.09 -15.68
CA ARG A 17 -5.41 51.64 -15.49
C ARG A 17 -5.12 51.37 -14.01
N SER A 18 -6.11 50.90 -13.26
CA SER A 18 -5.92 50.40 -11.92
C SER A 18 -4.89 49.25 -11.99
N THR A 19 -3.79 49.41 -11.25
CA THR A 19 -2.85 48.33 -10.99
C THR A 19 -3.65 47.16 -10.38
N PRO A 20 -3.59 45.94 -10.94
CA PRO A 20 -4.27 44.78 -10.32
C PRO A 20 -3.74 44.63 -8.90
N GLY A 21 -4.63 44.57 -7.92
CA GLY A 21 -4.28 44.23 -6.54
C GLY A 21 -3.55 42.84 -6.51
N PRO A 22 -2.85 42.54 -5.41
CA PRO A 22 -2.12 41.25 -5.30
C PRO A 22 -3.10 40.11 -5.59
N ARG A 23 -2.78 39.31 -6.60
CA ARG A 23 -3.57 38.13 -7.00
C ARG A 23 -3.67 37.19 -5.79
N ALA A 24 -4.88 36.82 -5.39
CA ALA A 24 -5.08 35.80 -4.38
C ALA A 24 -4.42 34.49 -4.88
N ILE A 25 -3.56 33.90 -4.06
CA ILE A 25 -2.87 32.66 -4.38
C ILE A 25 -3.88 31.53 -4.31
N ASP A 26 -4.06 30.79 -5.40
CA ASP A 26 -4.90 29.59 -5.42
C ASP A 26 -4.14 28.42 -4.76
N PRO A 27 -4.71 27.77 -3.73
CA PRO A 27 -4.04 26.66 -3.05
C PRO A 27 -3.75 25.46 -3.99
N ARG A 28 -4.42 25.40 -5.16
CA ARG A 28 -4.20 24.35 -6.17
C ARG A 28 -3.02 24.65 -7.09
N GLU A 29 -2.39 25.80 -7.00
CA GLU A 29 -1.21 26.13 -7.80
C GLU A 29 -0.05 25.18 -7.47
N PRO A 30 0.69 24.69 -8.48
CA PRO A 30 1.80 23.75 -8.29
C PRO A 30 2.87 24.24 -7.30
N GLU A 31 3.18 25.54 -7.31
CA GLU A 31 4.15 26.13 -6.38
C GLU A 31 3.73 25.93 -4.92
N VAL A 32 2.45 26.17 -4.61
CA VAL A 32 1.90 26.01 -3.25
C VAL A 32 1.96 24.55 -2.81
N ARG A 33 1.55 23.64 -3.67
CA ARG A 33 1.53 22.20 -3.39
C ARG A 33 2.93 21.63 -3.23
N LEU A 34 3.87 22.00 -4.10
CA LEU A 34 5.26 21.55 -4.03
C LEU A 34 5.98 22.15 -2.82
N ALA A 35 5.70 23.42 -2.46
CA ALA A 35 6.22 24.03 -1.23
C ALA A 35 5.69 23.35 0.05
N ALA A 36 4.45 22.87 0.04
CA ALA A 36 3.90 22.11 1.15
C ALA A 36 4.43 20.67 1.25
N LEU A 37 4.90 20.10 0.13
CA LEU A 37 5.46 18.76 0.08
C LEU A 37 6.93 18.72 0.51
N MET A 38 7.74 19.66 0.07
CA MET A 38 9.20 19.66 0.26
C MET A 38 9.63 20.41 1.54
N ASP A 39 10.85 20.17 1.99
CA ASP A 39 11.45 20.92 3.09
C ASP A 39 11.68 22.39 2.69
N PRO A 40 11.40 23.36 3.56
CA PRO A 40 11.58 24.76 3.26
C PRO A 40 13.00 25.10 2.81
N GLY A 41 13.14 25.91 1.76
CA GLY A 41 14.42 26.39 1.24
C GLY A 41 15.24 25.33 0.46
N THR A 42 14.68 24.16 0.17
CA THR A 42 15.39 23.09 -0.57
C THR A 42 14.93 22.94 -2.01
N ILE A 43 13.89 23.67 -2.42
CA ILE A 43 13.24 23.51 -3.73
C ILE A 43 14.10 24.16 -4.84
N GLU A 44 14.40 23.38 -5.86
CA GLU A 44 15.05 23.79 -7.10
C GLU A 44 14.22 23.30 -8.29
N GLY A 45 13.82 24.21 -9.18
CA GLY A 45 13.08 23.86 -10.40
C GLY A 45 13.93 22.99 -11.34
N LEU A 46 13.34 21.95 -11.90
CA LEU A 46 14.00 21.11 -12.91
C LEU A 46 13.92 21.72 -14.30
N PHE A 47 12.89 22.51 -14.58
CA PHE A 47 12.65 23.18 -15.86
C PHE A 47 12.32 24.66 -15.63
N PRO A 48 12.59 25.53 -16.61
CA PRO A 48 12.08 26.89 -16.62
C PRO A 48 10.55 26.90 -16.59
N ALA A 49 9.97 27.93 -15.98
CA ALA A 49 8.52 28.11 -16.00
C ALA A 49 8.01 28.26 -17.44
N ASP A 50 7.00 27.48 -17.81
CA ASP A 50 6.40 27.46 -19.14
C ASP A 50 4.87 27.34 -19.09
N THR A 51 4.25 27.05 -20.22
CA THR A 51 2.80 26.85 -20.37
C THR A 51 2.39 25.38 -20.43
N SER A 52 3.30 24.46 -20.14
CA SER A 52 3.05 23.00 -20.23
C SER A 52 1.95 22.51 -19.28
N GLY A 53 1.78 23.20 -18.14
CA GLY A 53 0.87 22.81 -17.06
C GLY A 53 1.46 21.73 -16.15
N VAL A 54 2.79 21.51 -16.20
CA VAL A 54 3.51 20.60 -15.31
C VAL A 54 4.70 21.33 -14.70
N TRP A 55 4.78 21.30 -13.39
CA TRP A 55 5.92 21.81 -12.62
C TRP A 55 6.68 20.66 -12.01
N ALA A 56 7.99 20.68 -12.09
CA ALA A 56 8.85 19.66 -11.53
C ALA A 56 10.01 20.27 -10.76
N VAL A 57 10.31 19.68 -9.60
CA VAL A 57 11.30 20.19 -8.67
C VAL A 57 12.18 19.08 -8.10
N ARG A 58 13.39 19.44 -7.78
CA ARG A 58 14.29 18.73 -6.88
C ARG A 58 14.17 19.36 -5.50
N GLY A 59 14.26 18.57 -4.42
CA GLY A 59 14.23 19.07 -3.06
C GLY A 59 14.59 18.00 -2.04
N ARG A 60 14.19 18.24 -0.81
CA ARG A 60 14.36 17.28 0.30
C ARG A 60 13.04 17.05 1.02
N ILE A 61 12.93 15.86 1.61
CA ILE A 61 11.88 15.49 2.54
C ILE A 61 12.57 14.88 3.76
N ASP A 62 12.37 15.49 4.93
CA ASP A 62 13.04 15.12 6.19
C ASP A 62 14.58 15.00 6.01
N GLY A 63 15.16 15.92 5.21
CA GLY A 63 16.57 15.98 4.88
C GLY A 63 17.03 15.03 3.76
N ALA A 64 16.27 14.01 3.38
CA ALA A 64 16.59 13.09 2.28
C ALA A 64 16.22 13.70 0.92
N LYS A 65 17.00 13.37 -0.13
CA LYS A 65 16.69 13.79 -1.51
C LYS A 65 15.33 13.23 -1.96
N ALA A 66 14.56 14.07 -2.64
CA ALA A 66 13.31 13.71 -3.28
C ALA A 66 13.10 14.57 -4.54
N ILE A 67 12.41 14.01 -5.51
CA ILE A 67 12.00 14.69 -6.74
C ILE A 67 10.48 14.63 -6.81
N ALA A 68 9.84 15.72 -7.26
CA ALA A 68 8.41 15.77 -7.43
C ALA A 68 8.00 16.50 -8.68
N TYR A 69 6.84 16.14 -9.22
CA TYR A 69 6.11 16.91 -10.23
C TYR A 69 4.68 17.15 -9.79
N CYS A 70 4.09 18.23 -10.28
CA CYS A 70 2.71 18.61 -10.02
C CYS A 70 2.02 19.03 -11.32
N THR A 71 0.85 18.47 -11.60
CA THR A 71 -0.01 18.92 -12.69
C THR A 71 -0.85 20.10 -12.24
N ASP A 72 -0.94 21.15 -13.08
CA ASP A 72 -1.61 22.40 -12.75
C ASP A 72 -3.13 22.31 -12.99
N GLY A 73 -3.86 21.93 -11.96
CA GLY A 73 -5.34 21.87 -12.00
C GLY A 73 -6.05 23.20 -12.21
N THR A 74 -5.33 24.33 -12.09
CA THR A 74 -5.90 25.67 -12.33
C THR A 74 -5.95 26.04 -13.79
N ARG A 75 -5.24 25.29 -14.65
CA ARG A 75 -5.15 25.51 -16.10
C ARG A 75 -5.73 24.31 -16.86
N MET A 76 -6.77 24.54 -17.67
CA MET A 76 -7.41 23.51 -18.51
C MET A 76 -7.76 22.22 -17.72
N GLY A 77 -8.10 22.33 -16.42
CA GLY A 77 -8.36 21.18 -15.56
C GLY A 77 -7.16 20.22 -15.40
N GLY A 78 -5.94 20.72 -15.59
CA GLY A 78 -4.70 19.92 -15.52
C GLY A 78 -4.48 18.99 -16.72
N ALA A 79 -5.11 19.27 -17.87
CA ALA A 79 -4.95 18.46 -19.07
C ALA A 79 -3.49 18.40 -19.53
N LEU A 80 -3.00 17.18 -19.77
CA LEU A 80 -1.62 16.88 -20.16
C LEU A 80 -1.41 17.03 -21.67
N GLY A 81 -0.57 17.99 -22.04
CA GLY A 81 -0.05 18.13 -23.41
C GLY A 81 1.30 17.45 -23.58
N HIS A 82 1.80 17.44 -24.81
CA HIS A 82 3.07 16.81 -25.17
C HIS A 82 4.24 17.29 -24.29
N VAL A 83 4.45 18.60 -24.16
CA VAL A 83 5.57 19.15 -23.38
C VAL A 83 5.46 18.79 -21.89
N GLY A 84 4.26 18.89 -21.31
CA GLY A 84 4.06 18.52 -19.91
C GLY A 84 4.32 17.05 -19.62
N CYS A 85 3.95 16.16 -20.55
CA CYS A 85 4.29 14.74 -20.46
C CYS A 85 5.80 14.49 -20.52
N LEU A 86 6.54 15.19 -21.41
CA LEU A 86 8.00 15.08 -21.47
C LEU A 86 8.66 15.56 -20.17
N HIS A 87 8.15 16.64 -19.56
CA HIS A 87 8.61 17.06 -18.23
C HIS A 87 8.42 15.99 -17.15
N ILE A 88 7.29 15.26 -17.16
CA ILE A 88 7.08 14.12 -16.25
C ILE A 88 8.08 13.01 -16.54
N VAL A 89 8.32 12.66 -17.82
CA VAL A 89 9.30 11.63 -18.21
C VAL A 89 10.68 11.97 -17.70
N ASP A 90 11.17 13.19 -18.00
CA ASP A 90 12.50 13.65 -17.57
C ASP A 90 12.64 13.73 -16.05
N THR A 91 11.55 14.09 -15.36
CA THR A 91 11.48 14.10 -13.89
C THR A 91 11.67 12.70 -13.31
N ILE A 92 10.96 11.69 -13.85
CA ILE A 92 11.09 10.30 -13.43
C ILE A 92 12.48 9.76 -13.74
N ASP A 93 13.00 10.00 -14.94
CA ASP A 93 14.34 9.56 -15.33
C ASP A 93 15.43 10.25 -14.48
N THR A 94 15.20 11.50 -14.05
CA THR A 94 16.09 12.21 -13.10
C THR A 94 16.07 11.53 -11.73
N ALA A 95 14.90 11.18 -11.20
CA ALA A 95 14.81 10.45 -9.94
C ALA A 95 15.54 9.10 -9.98
N VAL A 96 15.45 8.38 -11.10
CA VAL A 96 16.19 7.13 -11.33
C VAL A 96 17.71 7.37 -11.34
N ARG A 97 18.19 8.42 -12.01
CA ARG A 97 19.63 8.79 -12.01
C ARG A 97 20.12 9.17 -10.61
N GLU A 98 19.32 9.94 -9.88
CA GLU A 98 19.67 10.41 -8.53
C GLU A 98 19.37 9.38 -7.42
N ARG A 99 18.72 8.27 -7.76
CA ARG A 99 18.36 7.16 -6.83
C ARG A 99 17.57 7.66 -5.63
N CYS A 100 16.56 8.47 -5.87
CA CYS A 100 15.67 9.02 -4.84
C CYS A 100 14.20 8.82 -5.23
N PRO A 101 13.26 8.91 -4.26
CA PRO A 101 11.84 8.82 -4.56
C PRO A 101 11.38 9.89 -5.53
N VAL A 102 10.39 9.56 -6.36
CA VAL A 102 9.64 10.50 -7.18
C VAL A 102 8.18 10.56 -6.71
N ILE A 103 7.69 11.79 -6.49
CA ILE A 103 6.33 12.04 -6.03
C ILE A 103 5.56 12.80 -7.10
N GLY A 104 4.47 12.22 -7.61
CA GLY A 104 3.55 12.87 -8.53
C GLY A 104 2.33 13.43 -7.81
N LEU A 105 2.09 14.75 -7.92
CA LEU A 105 0.88 15.40 -7.43
C LEU A 105 -0.10 15.55 -8.60
N TRP A 106 -1.20 14.80 -8.55
CA TRP A 106 -2.13 14.64 -9.67
C TRP A 106 -3.39 15.48 -9.50
N HIS A 107 -3.66 16.32 -10.49
CA HIS A 107 -4.93 16.97 -10.73
C HIS A 107 -5.05 17.16 -12.24
N SER A 108 -5.56 16.15 -12.96
CA SER A 108 -5.53 16.13 -14.41
C SER A 108 -6.79 15.53 -15.03
N GLY A 109 -7.41 16.28 -15.94
CA GLY A 109 -8.53 15.81 -16.77
C GLY A 109 -8.14 14.85 -17.89
N GLY A 110 -6.87 14.43 -17.99
CA GLY A 110 -6.38 13.54 -19.04
C GLY A 110 -5.57 14.25 -20.12
N ALA A 111 -5.45 13.63 -21.29
CA ALA A 111 -4.72 14.20 -22.43
C ALA A 111 -5.41 15.44 -23.01
N ARG A 112 -4.63 16.43 -23.46
CA ARG A 112 -5.14 17.62 -24.18
C ARG A 112 -5.73 17.23 -25.52
N LEU A 113 -7.04 17.31 -25.64
CA LEU A 113 -7.75 16.93 -26.87
C LEU A 113 -7.30 17.73 -28.09
N ALA A 114 -6.95 19.01 -27.92
CA ALA A 114 -6.49 19.87 -29.00
C ALA A 114 -5.14 19.45 -29.61
N GLU A 115 -4.31 18.69 -28.87
CA GLU A 115 -3.01 18.18 -29.36
C GLU A 115 -3.14 16.78 -29.99
N GLY A 116 -4.33 16.16 -29.93
CA GLY A 116 -4.67 14.92 -30.62
C GLY A 116 -3.69 13.76 -30.32
N VAL A 117 -3.22 13.13 -31.39
CA VAL A 117 -2.34 11.94 -31.29
C VAL A 117 -0.98 12.25 -30.64
N GLN A 118 -0.51 13.50 -30.68
CA GLN A 118 0.73 13.91 -30.06
C GLN A 118 0.65 13.84 -28.53
N ALA A 119 -0.45 14.33 -27.94
CA ALA A 119 -0.69 14.19 -26.50
C ALA A 119 -0.91 12.71 -26.10
N LEU A 120 -1.57 11.93 -26.95
CA LEU A 120 -1.78 10.49 -26.71
C LEU A 120 -0.45 9.73 -26.64
N ASP A 121 0.45 9.93 -27.62
CA ASP A 121 1.79 9.31 -27.62
C ASP A 121 2.62 9.72 -26.40
N ALA A 122 2.59 11.02 -26.06
CA ALA A 122 3.32 11.53 -24.91
C ALA A 122 2.84 10.95 -23.58
N VAL A 123 1.55 10.70 -23.38
CA VAL A 123 1.02 9.98 -22.23
C VAL A 123 1.56 8.54 -22.20
N GLY A 124 1.66 7.87 -23.34
CA GLY A 124 2.29 6.56 -23.46
C GLY A 124 3.76 6.57 -22.99
N GLN A 125 4.52 7.63 -23.34
CA GLN A 125 5.90 7.80 -22.89
C GLN A 125 6.00 7.97 -21.36
N VAL A 126 5.04 8.66 -20.72
CA VAL A 126 4.95 8.75 -19.25
C VAL A 126 4.80 7.35 -18.64
N PHE A 127 3.88 6.52 -19.16
CA PHE A 127 3.72 5.16 -18.68
C PHE A 127 5.01 4.34 -18.84
N ALA A 128 5.67 4.44 -19.98
CA ALA A 128 6.93 3.77 -20.22
C ALA A 128 8.02 4.20 -19.22
N ALA A 129 8.09 5.49 -18.88
CA ALA A 129 9.03 6.02 -17.88
C ALA A 129 8.72 5.45 -16.46
N MET A 130 7.45 5.45 -16.07
CA MET A 130 7.02 4.86 -14.79
C MET A 130 7.38 3.38 -14.68
N ILE A 131 7.16 2.61 -15.76
CA ILE A 131 7.50 1.18 -15.80
C ILE A 131 9.03 0.98 -15.74
N ARG A 132 9.83 1.80 -16.43
CA ARG A 132 11.29 1.76 -16.32
C ARG A 132 11.81 2.08 -14.92
N ALA A 133 11.11 2.95 -14.17
CA ALA A 133 11.45 3.33 -12.80
C ALA A 133 10.97 2.30 -11.76
N SER A 134 10.00 1.44 -12.10
CA SER A 134 9.42 0.44 -11.21
C SER A 134 10.49 -0.48 -10.60
N GLY A 135 10.47 -0.62 -9.29
CA GLY A 135 11.47 -1.39 -8.52
C GLY A 135 12.86 -0.74 -8.44
N ARG A 136 13.11 0.37 -9.14
CA ARG A 136 14.41 1.08 -9.11
C ARG A 136 14.40 2.22 -8.10
N VAL A 137 13.35 3.04 -8.12
CA VAL A 137 13.11 4.12 -7.16
C VAL A 137 11.65 4.09 -6.72
N PRO A 138 11.34 4.45 -5.46
CA PRO A 138 9.96 4.54 -4.99
C PRO A 138 9.18 5.60 -5.78
N GLN A 139 8.00 5.23 -6.26
CA GLN A 139 7.07 6.10 -6.97
C GLN A 139 5.81 6.29 -6.11
N ILE A 140 5.52 7.53 -5.73
CA ILE A 140 4.39 7.89 -4.88
C ILE A 140 3.47 8.82 -5.65
N SER A 141 2.21 8.46 -5.80
CA SER A 141 1.18 9.31 -6.39
C SER A 141 0.26 9.88 -5.32
N VAL A 142 0.06 11.20 -5.36
CA VAL A 142 -0.89 11.91 -4.51
C VAL A 142 -1.98 12.51 -5.40
N VAL A 143 -3.19 11.98 -5.29
CA VAL A 143 -4.34 12.38 -6.12
C VAL A 143 -5.13 13.44 -5.38
N LEU A 144 -4.99 14.69 -5.82
CA LEU A 144 -5.54 15.89 -5.17
C LEU A 144 -6.80 16.45 -5.85
N GLY A 145 -7.11 15.95 -7.02
CA GLY A 145 -8.29 16.28 -7.81
C GLY A 145 -8.60 15.16 -8.79
N ALA A 146 -9.18 15.48 -9.93
CA ALA A 146 -9.42 14.47 -10.98
C ALA A 146 -8.08 13.89 -11.49
N ALA A 147 -8.06 12.60 -11.73
CA ALA A 147 -7.07 11.86 -12.51
C ALA A 147 -7.86 10.99 -13.49
N ALA A 148 -8.18 11.57 -14.66
CA ALA A 148 -9.14 11.00 -15.60
C ALA A 148 -8.48 10.53 -16.91
N GLY A 149 -9.09 9.57 -17.59
CA GLY A 149 -8.59 9.04 -18.86
C GLY A 149 -7.18 8.46 -18.73
N GLY A 150 -6.24 8.90 -19.55
CA GLY A 150 -4.84 8.51 -19.48
C GLY A 150 -4.19 8.80 -18.12
N ALA A 151 -4.56 9.92 -17.48
CA ALA A 151 -4.04 10.28 -16.17
C ALA A 151 -4.52 9.34 -15.04
N ALA A 152 -5.55 8.52 -15.24
CA ALA A 152 -6.00 7.53 -14.26
C ALA A 152 -4.99 6.39 -14.09
N TYR A 153 -4.32 6.00 -15.17
CA TYR A 153 -3.32 4.92 -15.12
C TYR A 153 -2.00 5.33 -14.48
N GLY A 154 -1.65 6.64 -14.54
CA GLY A 154 -0.43 7.15 -13.91
C GLY A 154 -0.32 6.73 -12.44
N PRO A 155 -1.27 7.12 -11.56
CA PRO A 155 -1.27 6.69 -10.17
C PRO A 155 -1.25 5.17 -10.00
N ALA A 156 -2.03 4.44 -10.80
CA ALA A 156 -2.12 2.97 -10.70
C ALA A 156 -0.81 2.24 -11.01
N LEU A 157 0.10 2.85 -11.79
CA LEU A 157 1.42 2.30 -12.11
C LEU A 157 2.47 2.56 -11.01
N THR A 158 2.19 3.41 -10.03
CA THR A 158 3.12 3.74 -8.95
C THR A 158 3.03 2.79 -7.77
N ASP A 159 4.01 2.82 -6.87
CA ASP A 159 4.08 1.91 -5.73
C ASP A 159 3.01 2.22 -4.67
N ILE A 160 2.80 3.50 -4.38
CA ILE A 160 1.85 3.98 -3.37
C ILE A 160 0.96 5.06 -3.97
N VAL A 161 -0.34 4.91 -3.78
CA VAL A 161 -1.37 5.89 -4.16
C VAL A 161 -2.04 6.44 -2.92
N ILE A 162 -1.92 7.76 -2.73
CA ILE A 162 -2.56 8.52 -1.66
C ILE A 162 -3.65 9.38 -2.29
N MET A 163 -4.86 9.35 -1.76
CA MET A 163 -5.99 10.09 -2.31
C MET A 163 -6.56 11.06 -1.27
N ALA A 164 -6.58 12.34 -1.61
CA ALA A 164 -7.27 13.38 -0.85
C ALA A 164 -8.80 13.26 -1.02
N PRO A 165 -9.62 13.92 -0.19
CA PRO A 165 -11.08 13.86 -0.30
C PRO A 165 -11.62 14.29 -1.68
N GLU A 166 -10.95 15.24 -2.33
CA GLU A 166 -11.30 15.74 -3.66
C GLU A 166 -10.70 14.89 -4.80
N GLY A 167 -9.88 13.90 -4.46
CA GLY A 167 -9.26 13.00 -5.43
C GLY A 167 -10.27 12.10 -6.13
N ARG A 168 -10.12 11.94 -7.45
CA ARG A 168 -10.98 11.07 -8.28
C ARG A 168 -10.12 10.34 -9.29
N ILE A 169 -10.30 9.03 -9.41
CA ILE A 169 -9.64 8.22 -10.45
C ILE A 169 -10.71 7.50 -11.26
N PHE A 170 -10.76 7.73 -12.56
CA PHE A 170 -11.65 6.97 -13.48
C PHE A 170 -11.13 7.04 -14.91
N VAL A 171 -11.29 5.94 -15.64
CA VAL A 171 -10.87 5.85 -17.04
C VAL A 171 -11.80 6.71 -17.93
N THR A 172 -13.09 6.65 -17.67
CA THR A 172 -14.11 7.43 -18.38
C THR A 172 -15.00 8.14 -17.38
N GLY A 173 -15.30 9.42 -17.64
CA GLY A 173 -16.15 10.23 -16.76
C GLY A 173 -17.62 9.81 -16.74
N PRO A 174 -18.42 10.31 -15.78
CA PRO A 174 -19.84 9.96 -15.62
C PRO A 174 -20.70 10.15 -16.87
N ASP A 175 -20.44 11.19 -17.65
CA ASP A 175 -21.21 11.46 -18.87
C ASP A 175 -21.00 10.38 -19.93
N VAL A 176 -19.78 9.88 -20.08
CA VAL A 176 -19.47 8.79 -21.01
C VAL A 176 -20.08 7.48 -20.52
N VAL A 177 -19.98 7.18 -19.21
CA VAL A 177 -20.66 6.02 -18.61
C VAL A 177 -22.14 6.07 -18.91
N LYS A 178 -22.80 7.19 -18.62
CA LYS A 178 -24.24 7.37 -18.89
C LYS A 178 -24.59 7.19 -20.37
N SER A 179 -23.77 7.75 -21.27
CA SER A 179 -24.07 7.68 -22.72
C SER A 179 -23.91 6.27 -23.30
N VAL A 180 -23.00 5.46 -22.76
CA VAL A 180 -22.67 4.13 -23.29
C VAL A 180 -23.46 3.02 -22.60
N THR A 181 -23.59 3.08 -21.26
CA THR A 181 -24.22 2.01 -20.46
C THR A 181 -25.62 2.36 -19.95
N GLY A 182 -25.99 3.65 -19.98
CA GLY A 182 -27.23 4.15 -19.36
C GLY A 182 -27.15 4.32 -17.84
N GLU A 183 -26.06 3.92 -17.20
CA GLU A 183 -25.88 4.04 -15.75
C GLU A 183 -25.72 5.52 -15.35
N GLN A 184 -26.41 5.91 -14.27
CA GLN A 184 -26.27 7.23 -13.68
C GLN A 184 -25.38 7.14 -12.43
N VAL A 185 -24.23 7.78 -12.48
CA VAL A 185 -23.24 7.80 -11.41
C VAL A 185 -22.58 9.18 -11.35
N ASP A 186 -22.30 9.69 -10.17
CA ASP A 186 -21.48 10.88 -10.00
C ASP A 186 -19.99 10.56 -9.92
N MET A 187 -19.14 11.58 -9.95
CA MET A 187 -17.67 11.40 -9.89
C MET A 187 -17.21 10.75 -8.59
N GLU A 188 -17.88 11.02 -7.45
CA GLU A 188 -17.55 10.46 -6.15
C GLU A 188 -17.82 8.96 -6.10
N ALA A 189 -19.02 8.55 -6.51
CA ALA A 189 -19.43 7.15 -6.52
C ALA A 189 -18.65 6.32 -7.56
N LEU A 190 -18.26 6.93 -8.69
CA LEU A 190 -17.51 6.28 -9.76
C LEU A 190 -16.04 6.08 -9.38
N GLY A 191 -15.36 7.11 -8.90
CA GLY A 191 -13.91 7.11 -8.76
C GLY A 191 -13.37 7.83 -7.53
N GLY A 192 -14.20 8.07 -6.50
CA GLY A 192 -13.79 8.71 -5.27
C GLY A 192 -13.10 7.79 -4.27
N PRO A 193 -12.66 8.34 -3.12
CA PRO A 193 -11.92 7.60 -2.09
C PRO A 193 -12.66 6.35 -1.58
N ALA A 194 -13.99 6.43 -1.44
CA ALA A 194 -14.78 5.30 -0.96
C ALA A 194 -14.83 4.15 -1.98
N ALA A 195 -14.92 4.45 -3.28
CA ALA A 195 -14.92 3.46 -4.36
C ALA A 195 -13.56 2.74 -4.43
N HIS A 196 -12.48 3.49 -4.49
CA HIS A 196 -11.13 2.93 -4.68
C HIS A 196 -10.50 2.38 -3.40
N GLY A 197 -10.88 2.90 -2.24
CA GLY A 197 -10.39 2.39 -0.96
C GLY A 197 -11.10 1.13 -0.46
N ARG A 198 -12.26 0.74 -1.05
CA ARG A 198 -13.01 -0.45 -0.61
C ARG A 198 -13.25 -1.48 -1.70
N LYS A 199 -13.46 -1.05 -2.95
CA LYS A 199 -13.90 -1.95 -4.04
C LYS A 199 -12.74 -2.35 -4.94
N SER A 200 -12.01 -1.38 -5.51
CA SER A 200 -10.94 -1.67 -6.46
C SER A 200 -9.56 -1.90 -5.82
N GLY A 201 -9.32 -1.32 -4.62
CA GLY A 201 -8.03 -1.43 -3.94
C GLY A 201 -6.89 -0.61 -4.55
N VAL A 202 -7.12 0.18 -5.60
CA VAL A 202 -6.07 0.98 -6.25
C VAL A 202 -5.49 2.05 -5.33
N VAL A 203 -6.30 2.56 -4.38
CA VAL A 203 -5.86 3.56 -3.39
C VAL A 203 -5.33 2.90 -2.14
N HIS A 204 -4.08 3.20 -1.81
CA HIS A 204 -3.41 2.66 -0.64
C HIS A 204 -3.74 3.45 0.63
N ILE A 205 -3.78 4.78 0.54
CA ILE A 205 -4.03 5.68 1.67
C ILE A 205 -5.14 6.67 1.31
N ILE A 206 -6.20 6.70 2.11
CA ILE A 206 -7.23 7.75 2.03
C ILE A 206 -6.87 8.80 3.08
N ALA A 207 -6.65 10.02 2.63
CA ALA A 207 -6.33 11.15 3.49
C ALA A 207 -7.60 11.94 3.87
N ASP A 208 -7.55 12.61 5.03
CA ASP A 208 -8.67 13.40 5.55
C ASP A 208 -8.72 14.81 4.96
N SER A 209 -7.63 15.26 4.34
CA SER A 209 -7.49 16.57 3.67
C SER A 209 -6.33 16.55 2.69
N GLU A 210 -6.21 17.56 1.81
CA GLU A 210 -5.02 17.75 0.96
C GLU A 210 -3.74 17.88 1.80
N LYS A 211 -3.79 18.64 2.90
CA LYS A 211 -2.67 18.77 3.85
C LYS A 211 -2.27 17.43 4.46
N ASP A 212 -3.25 16.59 4.83
CA ASP A 212 -2.97 15.24 5.35
C ASP A 212 -2.38 14.35 4.26
N ALA A 213 -2.85 14.44 3.01
CA ALA A 213 -2.30 13.68 1.89
C ALA A 213 -0.82 14.00 1.67
N LEU A 214 -0.43 15.27 1.68
CA LEU A 214 0.95 15.70 1.55
C LEU A 214 1.81 15.26 2.76
N ARG A 215 1.30 15.37 3.98
CA ARG A 215 1.96 14.87 5.20
C ARG A 215 2.23 13.37 5.12
N ARG A 216 1.24 12.58 4.68
CA ARG A 216 1.40 11.13 4.50
C ARG A 216 2.38 10.79 3.38
N ALA A 217 2.37 11.55 2.29
CA ALA A 217 3.36 11.40 1.23
C ALA A 217 4.79 11.62 1.74
N ARG A 218 5.01 12.65 2.57
CA ARG A 218 6.30 12.89 3.25
C ARG A 218 6.69 11.70 4.13
N LYS A 219 5.77 11.20 4.99
CA LYS A 219 6.03 10.04 5.86
C LYS A 219 6.41 8.80 5.04
N VAL A 220 5.67 8.49 3.99
CA VAL A 220 5.97 7.36 3.11
C VAL A 220 7.32 7.54 2.41
N ALA A 221 7.59 8.71 1.83
CA ALA A 221 8.87 9.00 1.20
C ALA A 221 10.05 8.86 2.20
N SER A 222 9.89 9.32 3.43
CA SER A 222 10.87 9.17 4.50
C SER A 222 11.13 7.69 4.87
N LEU A 223 10.08 6.86 4.95
CA LEU A 223 10.21 5.43 5.22
C LEU A 223 11.02 4.69 4.13
N PHE A 224 10.93 5.12 2.88
CA PHE A 224 11.73 4.57 1.78
C PHE A 224 13.16 5.14 1.72
N SER A 225 13.32 6.45 1.94
CA SER A 225 14.60 7.16 1.74
C SER A 225 15.55 7.04 2.92
N LEU A 226 15.00 6.87 4.12
CA LEU A 226 15.71 6.79 5.38
C LEU A 226 15.43 5.43 6.04
N PRO A 227 15.94 4.32 5.46
CA PRO A 227 15.59 2.98 5.97
C PRO A 227 16.09 2.76 7.41
N GLY A 228 17.01 3.60 7.90
CA GLY A 228 17.57 3.45 9.24
C GLY A 228 18.46 2.22 9.39
N ILE A 229 19.10 2.13 10.55
CA ILE A 229 19.88 0.97 10.98
C ILE A 229 19.23 0.47 12.27
N ALA A 230 19.07 -0.84 12.42
CA ALA A 230 18.50 -1.40 13.64
C ALA A 230 19.39 -1.08 14.87
N GLY A 231 18.88 -0.25 15.76
CA GLY A 231 19.47 -0.01 17.08
C GLY A 231 18.98 -1.09 18.05
N MET A 232 19.90 -1.94 18.53
CA MET A 232 19.55 -3.03 19.45
C MET A 232 19.54 -2.60 20.92
N ALA A 233 20.15 -1.44 21.25
CA ALA A 233 20.31 -0.99 22.62
C ALA A 233 19.00 -0.78 23.39
N ASP A 234 17.92 -0.38 22.68
CA ASP A 234 16.62 -0.06 23.26
C ASP A 234 15.54 -1.14 22.99
N MET A 235 15.95 -2.33 22.55
CA MET A 235 15.05 -3.45 22.26
C MET A 235 14.77 -4.27 23.52
N ALA A 236 14.07 -3.67 24.49
CA ALA A 236 13.63 -4.36 25.69
C ALA A 236 12.46 -5.32 25.40
N ASP A 237 12.35 -6.35 26.25
CA ASP A 237 11.18 -7.22 26.30
C ASP A 237 9.96 -6.42 26.77
N ASP A 238 8.79 -6.68 26.17
CA ASP A 238 7.51 -6.07 26.56
C ASP A 238 6.62 -7.09 27.29
N PRO A 239 6.56 -7.06 28.63
CA PRO A 239 5.77 -8.02 29.42
C PRO A 239 4.26 -7.92 29.15
N ASP A 240 3.80 -6.80 28.61
CA ASP A 240 2.37 -6.55 28.34
C ASP A 240 1.94 -6.94 26.93
N LEU A 241 2.87 -7.39 26.09
CA LEU A 241 2.55 -7.72 24.69
C LEU A 241 1.49 -8.83 24.58
N ALA A 242 1.53 -9.84 25.45
CA ALA A 242 0.53 -10.90 25.50
C ALA A 242 -0.90 -10.37 25.75
N LYS A 243 -1.02 -9.30 26.53
CA LYS A 243 -2.32 -8.67 26.85
C LYS A 243 -2.99 -7.99 25.66
N LYS A 244 -2.27 -7.83 24.53
CA LYS A 244 -2.82 -7.30 23.28
C LYS A 244 -3.73 -8.34 22.56
N LEU A 245 -3.63 -9.61 22.93
CA LEU A 245 -4.50 -10.68 22.47
C LEU A 245 -5.56 -11.03 23.51
N PRO A 246 -6.74 -11.55 23.11
CA PRO A 246 -7.74 -11.99 24.06
C PRO A 246 -7.27 -13.26 24.79
N GLU A 247 -7.60 -13.37 26.08
CA GLU A 247 -7.31 -14.58 26.87
C GLU A 247 -8.03 -15.83 26.32
N GLN A 248 -9.22 -15.63 25.73
CA GLN A 248 -9.98 -16.71 25.13
C GLN A 248 -9.47 -17.02 23.72
N LYS A 249 -8.84 -18.18 23.53
CA LYS A 249 -8.23 -18.63 22.27
C LYS A 249 -9.16 -18.60 21.03
N ASN A 250 -10.48 -18.75 21.22
CA ASN A 250 -11.44 -18.76 20.11
C ASN A 250 -12.08 -17.39 19.82
N ARG A 251 -11.72 -16.34 20.55
CA ARG A 251 -12.26 -15.01 20.35
C ARG A 251 -11.51 -14.29 19.22
N ALA A 252 -12.28 -13.82 18.25
CA ALA A 252 -11.71 -12.96 17.19
C ALA A 252 -11.22 -11.64 17.76
N TYR A 253 -10.09 -11.15 17.27
CA TYR A 253 -9.45 -9.92 17.73
C TYR A 253 -8.89 -9.10 16.56
N ASN A 254 -8.64 -7.82 16.81
CA ASN A 254 -7.94 -6.94 15.90
C ASN A 254 -6.42 -7.06 16.14
N VAL A 255 -5.67 -7.37 15.09
CA VAL A 255 -4.21 -7.56 15.18
C VAL A 255 -3.41 -6.26 15.35
N ARG A 256 -4.01 -5.10 15.05
CA ARG A 256 -3.31 -3.80 15.07
C ARG A 256 -2.67 -3.45 16.43
N PRO A 257 -3.35 -3.63 17.59
CA PRO A 257 -2.71 -3.38 18.87
C PRO A 257 -1.45 -4.23 19.13
N LEU A 258 -1.40 -5.45 18.58
CA LEU A 258 -0.20 -6.28 18.66
C LEU A 258 0.91 -5.71 17.77
N ILE A 259 0.60 -5.30 16.57
CA ILE A 259 1.58 -4.65 15.66
C ILE A 259 2.14 -3.39 16.30
N ASP A 260 1.28 -2.53 16.86
CA ASP A 260 1.69 -1.28 17.52
C ASP A 260 2.57 -1.55 18.77
N GLY A 261 2.39 -2.68 19.47
CA GLY A 261 3.25 -3.09 20.57
C GLY A 261 4.62 -3.63 20.13
N ILE A 262 4.72 -4.12 18.88
CA ILE A 262 5.98 -4.61 18.32
C ILE A 262 6.80 -3.47 17.71
N LEU A 263 6.17 -2.53 17.03
CA LEU A 263 6.83 -1.43 16.34
C LEU A 263 7.21 -0.27 17.30
N ASP A 264 8.09 0.62 16.84
CA ASP A 264 8.52 1.81 17.59
C ASP A 264 7.41 2.86 17.68
N GLU A 265 6.58 2.94 16.65
CA GLU A 265 5.44 3.85 16.50
C GLU A 265 4.36 3.19 15.61
N PRO A 266 3.11 3.71 15.63
CA PRO A 266 2.07 3.21 14.74
C PRO A 266 2.52 3.25 13.28
N MET A 267 2.35 2.13 12.58
CA MET A 267 2.73 2.01 11.18
C MET A 267 1.86 2.87 10.26
N GLU A 268 2.38 3.21 9.08
CA GLU A 268 1.57 3.71 7.98
C GLU A 268 0.88 2.51 7.31
N GLU A 269 -0.37 2.24 7.72
CA GLU A 269 -1.15 1.12 7.20
C GLU A 269 -1.69 1.43 5.81
N LEU A 270 -1.57 0.45 4.90
CA LEU A 270 -2.01 0.56 3.52
C LEU A 270 -3.30 -0.22 3.29
N GLN A 271 -4.18 0.31 2.43
CA GLN A 271 -5.42 -0.35 1.99
C GLN A 271 -6.29 -0.84 3.18
N ILE A 272 -6.44 -0.02 4.21
CA ILE A 272 -7.13 -0.36 5.47
C ILE A 272 -8.52 -0.96 5.24
N ARG A 273 -9.25 -0.46 4.22
CA ARG A 273 -10.65 -0.82 3.96
C ARG A 273 -10.81 -1.87 2.85
N TRP A 274 -9.75 -2.19 2.10
CA TRP A 274 -9.72 -3.23 1.08
C TRP A 274 -9.04 -4.47 1.63
N ALA A 275 -9.66 -5.65 1.45
CA ALA A 275 -9.22 -6.92 2.02
C ALA A 275 -8.79 -6.80 3.51
N PRO A 276 -9.70 -6.39 4.42
CA PRO A 276 -9.36 -6.05 5.81
C PRO A 276 -9.03 -7.27 6.70
N ASN A 277 -9.16 -8.48 6.16
CA ASN A 277 -8.72 -9.75 6.77
C ASN A 277 -7.19 -9.93 6.74
N ILE A 278 -6.47 -9.11 5.96
CA ILE A 278 -5.02 -8.98 6.05
C ILE A 278 -4.64 -7.51 6.22
N VAL A 279 -3.69 -7.25 7.11
CA VAL A 279 -3.13 -5.93 7.40
C VAL A 279 -1.75 -5.86 6.78
N ILE A 280 -1.47 -4.79 6.04
CA ILE A 280 -0.15 -4.46 5.50
C ILE A 280 0.21 -3.01 5.81
N GLY A 281 1.48 -2.74 6.03
CA GLY A 281 1.94 -1.36 6.27
C GLY A 281 3.44 -1.26 6.46
N LEU A 282 3.93 -0.04 6.45
CA LEU A 282 5.32 0.30 6.71
C LEU A 282 5.46 0.95 8.08
N GLY A 283 6.40 0.51 8.89
CA GLY A 283 6.70 1.04 10.20
C GLY A 283 8.19 1.01 10.51
N ARG A 284 8.54 1.28 11.77
CA ARG A 284 9.92 1.17 12.26
C ARG A 284 10.01 0.18 13.40
N LEU A 285 11.10 -0.58 13.41
CA LEU A 285 11.48 -1.49 14.48
C LEU A 285 12.96 -1.28 14.80
N GLY A 286 13.25 -0.79 16.00
CA GLY A 286 14.60 -0.39 16.38
C GLY A 286 15.19 0.70 15.48
N GLY A 287 14.37 1.63 15.03
CA GLY A 287 14.75 2.70 14.11
C GLY A 287 14.84 2.28 12.64
N ARG A 288 14.81 0.97 12.31
CA ARG A 288 14.85 0.48 10.92
C ARG A 288 13.46 0.35 10.34
N THR A 289 13.27 0.79 9.09
CA THR A 289 12.02 0.56 8.35
C THR A 289 11.79 -0.92 8.12
N VAL A 290 10.56 -1.38 8.44
CA VAL A 290 10.10 -2.75 8.22
C VAL A 290 8.72 -2.73 7.56
N GLY A 291 8.45 -3.69 6.69
CA GLY A 291 7.12 -3.98 6.19
C GLY A 291 6.44 -5.02 7.09
N VAL A 292 5.18 -4.80 7.39
CA VAL A 292 4.37 -5.73 8.19
C VAL A 292 3.29 -6.35 7.32
N VAL A 293 3.13 -7.68 7.41
CA VAL A 293 2.02 -8.45 6.84
C VAL A 293 1.40 -9.26 7.96
N ALA A 294 0.12 -9.07 8.27
CA ALA A 294 -0.52 -9.76 9.39
C ALA A 294 -1.93 -10.24 9.07
N ASN A 295 -2.27 -11.47 9.45
CA ASN A 295 -3.66 -11.91 9.45
C ASN A 295 -4.47 -11.10 10.48
N ASN A 296 -5.71 -10.78 10.16
CA ASN A 296 -6.59 -10.01 11.06
C ASN A 296 -7.83 -10.82 11.44
N PRO A 297 -7.79 -11.57 12.55
CA PRO A 297 -8.85 -12.51 12.93
C PRO A 297 -10.24 -11.90 13.12
N ILE A 298 -10.34 -10.60 13.43
CA ILE A 298 -11.66 -9.92 13.52
C ILE A 298 -12.39 -9.86 12.16
N ARG A 299 -11.69 -10.15 11.07
CA ARG A 299 -12.24 -10.22 9.72
C ARG A 299 -12.03 -11.62 9.15
N LEU A 300 -13.11 -12.27 8.76
CA LEU A 300 -13.11 -13.63 8.19
C LEU A 300 -12.29 -14.65 9.02
N GLY A 301 -12.19 -14.44 10.34
CA GLY A 301 -11.36 -15.28 11.22
C GLY A 301 -9.86 -15.28 10.90
N GLY A 302 -9.36 -14.31 10.12
CA GLY A 302 -7.98 -14.28 9.62
C GLY A 302 -7.72 -15.16 8.40
N CYS A 303 -8.77 -15.80 7.82
CA CYS A 303 -8.63 -16.56 6.58
C CYS A 303 -8.03 -15.70 5.45
N LEU A 304 -7.22 -16.34 4.61
CA LEU A 304 -6.85 -15.75 3.32
C LEU A 304 -8.01 -15.95 2.33
N ASP A 305 -8.21 -14.97 1.47
CA ASP A 305 -9.09 -15.01 0.31
C ASP A 305 -8.37 -14.49 -0.93
N SER A 306 -9.05 -14.44 -2.06
CA SER A 306 -8.45 -13.99 -3.31
C SER A 306 -7.90 -12.56 -3.23
N THR A 307 -8.63 -11.64 -2.61
CA THR A 307 -8.23 -10.22 -2.51
C THR A 307 -7.11 -9.99 -1.50
N SER A 308 -7.11 -10.68 -0.36
CA SER A 308 -6.04 -10.57 0.63
C SER A 308 -4.73 -11.16 0.14
N ALA A 309 -4.78 -12.25 -0.64
CA ALA A 309 -3.59 -12.81 -1.28
C ALA A 309 -2.98 -11.83 -2.30
N GLU A 310 -3.82 -11.16 -3.10
CA GLU A 310 -3.38 -10.15 -4.06
C GLU A 310 -2.77 -8.91 -3.37
N LYS A 311 -3.44 -8.39 -2.34
CA LYS A 311 -2.95 -7.28 -1.51
C LYS A 311 -1.58 -7.58 -0.90
N ALA A 312 -1.44 -8.73 -0.25
CA ALA A 312 -0.19 -9.12 0.41
C ALA A 312 0.93 -9.37 -0.62
N SER A 313 0.65 -10.04 -1.75
CA SER A 313 1.67 -10.36 -2.75
C SER A 313 2.31 -9.11 -3.35
N ARG A 314 1.51 -8.09 -3.70
CA ARG A 314 2.04 -6.83 -4.21
C ARG A 314 2.88 -6.10 -3.17
N PHE A 315 2.44 -6.07 -1.92
CA PHE A 315 3.17 -5.44 -0.83
C PHE A 315 4.51 -6.12 -0.55
N VAL A 316 4.54 -7.46 -0.52
CA VAL A 316 5.79 -8.23 -0.37
C VAL A 316 6.77 -7.91 -1.49
N ARG A 317 6.31 -7.90 -2.74
CA ARG A 317 7.15 -7.54 -3.90
C ARG A 317 7.67 -6.10 -3.81
N MET A 318 6.84 -5.16 -3.37
CA MET A 318 7.28 -3.78 -3.14
C MET A 318 8.40 -3.71 -2.09
N CYS A 319 8.21 -4.37 -0.95
CA CYS A 319 9.24 -4.40 0.09
C CYS A 319 10.53 -5.03 -0.40
N ASP A 320 10.44 -6.14 -1.14
CA ASP A 320 11.60 -6.82 -1.71
C ASP A 320 12.34 -5.95 -2.73
N ALA A 321 11.62 -5.30 -3.66
CA ALA A 321 12.20 -4.41 -4.66
C ALA A 321 12.93 -3.19 -4.05
N PHE A 322 12.55 -2.76 -2.84
CA PHE A 322 13.19 -1.64 -2.15
C PHE A 322 14.09 -2.03 -0.97
N GLY A 323 14.32 -3.32 -0.75
CA GLY A 323 15.22 -3.80 0.31
C GLY A 323 14.66 -3.60 1.71
N ILE A 324 13.32 -3.57 1.86
CA ILE A 324 12.64 -3.42 3.15
C ILE A 324 12.39 -4.80 3.75
N PRO A 325 12.97 -5.13 4.92
CA PRO A 325 12.73 -6.41 5.57
C PRO A 325 11.27 -6.54 6.03
N LEU A 326 10.79 -7.79 6.18
CA LEU A 326 9.40 -8.09 6.48
C LEU A 326 9.23 -8.76 7.84
N LEU A 327 8.23 -8.32 8.58
CA LEU A 327 7.63 -9.02 9.72
C LEU A 327 6.27 -9.59 9.29
N VAL A 328 6.11 -10.90 9.36
CA VAL A 328 4.87 -11.60 9.01
C VAL A 328 4.24 -12.19 10.27
N ILE A 329 3.05 -11.72 10.66
CA ILE A 329 2.34 -12.19 11.85
C ILE A 329 1.21 -13.11 11.41
N VAL A 330 1.25 -14.36 11.90
CA VAL A 330 0.39 -15.44 11.46
C VAL A 330 -0.60 -15.86 12.55
N ASP A 331 -1.88 -15.71 12.22
CA ASP A 331 -3.01 -16.39 12.85
C ASP A 331 -4.03 -16.70 11.76
N VAL A 332 -3.82 -17.81 11.06
CA VAL A 332 -4.55 -18.16 9.85
C VAL A 332 -5.13 -19.59 9.93
N PRO A 333 -6.47 -19.73 9.91
CA PRO A 333 -7.11 -21.05 9.94
C PRO A 333 -7.19 -21.75 8.58
N GLY A 334 -6.84 -21.04 7.49
CA GLY A 334 -6.88 -21.58 6.13
C GLY A 334 -7.21 -20.51 5.09
N TYR A 335 -7.37 -20.93 3.84
CA TYR A 335 -8.05 -20.15 2.82
C TYR A 335 -9.57 -20.20 3.05
N LEU A 336 -10.25 -19.09 2.75
CA LEU A 336 -11.71 -19.01 2.89
C LEU A 336 -12.38 -19.95 1.87
N PRO A 337 -13.16 -20.94 2.32
CA PRO A 337 -13.82 -21.87 1.40
C PRO A 337 -15.06 -21.22 0.75
N GLY A 338 -15.42 -21.68 -0.43
CA GLY A 338 -16.66 -21.30 -1.08
C GLY A 338 -16.57 -21.22 -2.59
N VAL A 339 -17.67 -21.51 -3.27
CA VAL A 339 -17.77 -21.45 -4.74
C VAL A 339 -17.37 -20.08 -5.27
N GLY A 340 -17.82 -19.00 -4.62
CA GLY A 340 -17.45 -17.63 -5.00
C GLY A 340 -15.94 -17.37 -4.93
N GLN A 341 -15.24 -17.94 -3.94
CA GLN A 341 -13.79 -17.81 -3.82
C GLN A 341 -13.04 -18.56 -4.94
N GLU A 342 -13.50 -19.76 -5.29
CA GLU A 342 -12.92 -20.53 -6.39
C GLU A 342 -13.09 -19.79 -7.72
N TRP A 343 -14.29 -19.27 -7.99
CA TRP A 343 -14.57 -18.53 -9.22
C TRP A 343 -13.90 -17.16 -9.27
N ASP A 344 -13.71 -16.51 -8.13
CA ASP A 344 -12.94 -15.25 -8.01
C ASP A 344 -11.42 -15.49 -8.14
N GLY A 345 -11.02 -16.74 -8.31
CA GLY A 345 -9.63 -17.12 -8.61
C GLY A 345 -8.72 -17.16 -7.40
N VAL A 346 -9.20 -17.66 -6.25
CA VAL A 346 -8.39 -17.81 -5.03
C VAL A 346 -7.11 -18.62 -5.28
N VAL A 347 -7.15 -19.65 -6.12
CA VAL A 347 -5.95 -20.46 -6.48
C VAL A 347 -4.94 -19.60 -7.24
N ARG A 348 -5.38 -18.87 -8.26
CA ARG A 348 -4.52 -18.00 -9.08
C ARG A 348 -3.91 -16.86 -8.27
N ARG A 349 -4.72 -16.19 -7.44
CA ARG A 349 -4.28 -15.08 -6.60
C ARG A 349 -3.46 -15.57 -5.41
N GLY A 350 -3.82 -16.72 -4.83
CA GLY A 350 -3.01 -17.38 -3.79
C GLY A 350 -1.63 -17.80 -4.29
N ALA A 351 -1.53 -18.25 -5.55
CA ALA A 351 -0.25 -18.56 -6.17
C ALA A 351 0.67 -17.33 -6.32
N LYS A 352 0.10 -16.11 -6.51
CA LYS A 352 0.89 -14.87 -6.49
C LYS A 352 1.57 -14.64 -5.14
N LEU A 353 0.87 -14.91 -4.03
CA LEU A 353 1.44 -14.74 -2.69
C LEU A 353 2.55 -15.74 -2.41
N LEU A 354 2.36 -17.01 -2.80
CA LEU A 354 3.41 -18.03 -2.73
C LEU A 354 4.63 -17.61 -3.53
N HIS A 355 4.44 -17.15 -4.77
CA HIS A 355 5.51 -16.66 -5.63
C HIS A 355 6.24 -15.48 -4.99
N ALA A 356 5.50 -14.47 -4.50
CA ALA A 356 6.09 -13.26 -3.92
C ALA A 356 7.00 -13.58 -2.73
N PHE A 357 6.58 -14.45 -1.82
CA PHE A 357 7.43 -14.85 -0.70
C PHE A 357 8.59 -15.76 -1.12
N ALA A 358 8.39 -16.68 -2.04
CA ALA A 358 9.47 -17.57 -2.48
C ALA A 358 10.56 -16.84 -3.29
N GLU A 359 10.18 -15.80 -4.06
CA GLU A 359 11.11 -14.98 -4.85
C GLU A 359 11.86 -13.96 -3.97
N ALA A 360 11.24 -13.45 -2.91
CA ALA A 360 11.78 -12.37 -2.10
C ALA A 360 13.12 -12.74 -1.44
N VAL A 361 14.08 -11.82 -1.51
CA VAL A 361 15.45 -11.97 -0.97
C VAL A 361 15.71 -11.10 0.27
N VAL A 362 14.79 -10.19 0.60
CA VAL A 362 14.90 -9.41 1.84
C VAL A 362 14.77 -10.31 3.07
N PRO A 363 15.36 -9.95 4.23
CA PRO A 363 15.11 -10.64 5.47
C PRO A 363 13.62 -10.68 5.80
N ARG A 364 13.11 -11.87 6.15
CA ARG A 364 11.69 -12.10 6.43
C ARG A 364 11.54 -12.95 7.68
N VAL A 365 10.98 -12.36 8.73
CA VAL A 365 10.71 -13.05 9.99
C VAL A 365 9.23 -13.35 10.12
N THR A 366 8.89 -14.58 10.41
CA THR A 366 7.52 -15.02 10.68
C THR A 366 7.32 -15.23 12.18
N LEU A 367 6.24 -14.68 12.70
CA LEU A 367 5.76 -14.87 14.06
C LEU A 367 4.40 -15.60 14.02
N VAL A 368 4.35 -16.82 14.49
CA VAL A 368 3.09 -17.57 14.65
C VAL A 368 2.56 -17.30 16.05
N THR A 369 1.46 -16.56 16.14
CA THR A 369 0.86 -16.18 17.43
C THR A 369 -0.21 -17.16 17.90
N HIS A 370 -0.94 -17.81 16.96
CA HIS A 370 -1.99 -18.75 17.28
C HIS A 370 -2.12 -19.84 16.20
N LYS A 371 -3.06 -19.72 15.26
CA LYS A 371 -3.30 -20.74 14.22
C LYS A 371 -2.39 -20.57 13.02
N ALA A 372 -1.87 -21.69 12.54
CA ALA A 372 -1.07 -21.75 11.32
C ALA A 372 -1.43 -23.03 10.56
N TYR A 373 -2.53 -23.01 9.77
CA TYR A 373 -3.08 -24.21 9.17
C TYR A 373 -2.93 -24.25 7.66
N GLY A 374 -2.49 -25.42 7.20
CA GLY A 374 -2.52 -25.83 5.79
C GLY A 374 -1.76 -24.93 4.83
N GLY A 375 -2.24 -24.88 3.59
CA GLY A 375 -1.61 -24.08 2.53
C GLY A 375 -1.60 -22.57 2.80
N ALA A 376 -2.52 -22.08 3.62
CA ALA A 376 -2.54 -20.67 4.00
C ALA A 376 -1.36 -20.30 4.91
N TYR A 377 -1.00 -21.18 5.87
CA TYR A 377 0.24 -21.01 6.64
C TYR A 377 1.47 -21.04 5.72
N VAL A 378 1.52 -21.99 4.78
CA VAL A 378 2.64 -22.06 3.83
C VAL A 378 2.76 -20.72 3.09
N ALA A 379 1.65 -20.16 2.59
CA ALA A 379 1.62 -18.90 1.85
C ALA A 379 1.95 -17.66 2.70
N MET A 380 1.88 -17.75 4.04
CA MET A 380 2.23 -16.68 4.97
C MET A 380 3.70 -16.77 5.42
N ASN A 381 4.63 -16.90 4.45
CA ASN A 381 6.07 -16.92 4.68
C ASN A 381 6.53 -18.05 5.62
N SER A 382 6.16 -19.28 5.33
CA SER A 382 6.68 -20.43 6.07
C SER A 382 8.19 -20.60 5.86
N LYS A 383 8.84 -21.41 6.70
CA LYS A 383 10.27 -21.77 6.56
C LYS A 383 10.57 -22.35 5.19
N SER A 384 9.66 -23.13 4.63
CA SER A 384 9.78 -23.76 3.30
C SER A 384 9.82 -22.75 2.14
N LEU A 385 9.26 -21.54 2.32
CA LEU A 385 9.37 -20.46 1.35
C LEU A 385 10.59 -19.55 1.58
N GLY A 386 11.50 -19.93 2.47
CA GLY A 386 12.74 -19.20 2.70
C GLY A 386 12.64 -18.11 3.77
N ALA A 387 11.72 -18.22 4.75
CA ALA A 387 11.72 -17.33 5.91
C ALA A 387 13.09 -17.36 6.59
N THR A 388 13.63 -16.17 6.91
CA THR A 388 14.90 -15.99 7.63
C THR A 388 14.84 -16.66 9.00
N ALA A 389 13.76 -16.37 9.74
CA ALA A 389 13.42 -17.03 11.00
C ALA A 389 11.91 -17.21 11.12
N VAL A 390 11.49 -18.27 11.77
CA VAL A 390 10.11 -18.55 12.16
C VAL A 390 10.06 -18.72 13.67
N PHE A 391 9.42 -17.78 14.34
CA PHE A 391 9.13 -17.83 15.78
C PHE A 391 7.69 -18.26 16.02
N ALA A 392 7.46 -18.99 17.08
CA ALA A 392 6.10 -19.34 17.53
C ALA A 392 5.93 -18.99 19.01
N TRP A 393 4.73 -18.55 19.37
CA TRP A 393 4.36 -18.45 20.78
C TRP A 393 4.00 -19.85 21.33
N PRO A 394 4.07 -20.06 22.67
CA PRO A 394 3.86 -21.37 23.26
C PRO A 394 2.52 -22.01 22.92
N ASP A 395 1.49 -21.18 22.73
CA ASP A 395 0.12 -21.61 22.42
C ASP A 395 -0.19 -21.75 20.92
N ALA A 396 0.83 -21.65 20.06
CA ALA A 396 0.66 -21.75 18.62
C ALA A 396 0.24 -23.16 18.17
N GLU A 397 -0.66 -23.20 17.21
CA GLU A 397 -1.17 -24.44 16.63
C GLU A 397 -0.74 -24.55 15.16
N ILE A 398 0.24 -25.42 14.88
CA ILE A 398 0.77 -25.62 13.53
C ILE A 398 0.35 -27.00 13.04
N ALA A 399 -0.46 -27.07 11.98
CA ALA A 399 -1.00 -28.32 11.47
C ALA A 399 -1.49 -28.21 10.01
N VAL A 400 -1.76 -29.33 9.38
CA VAL A 400 -2.41 -29.37 8.05
C VAL A 400 -3.84 -28.79 8.14
N MET A 401 -4.54 -29.06 9.22
CA MET A 401 -5.87 -28.50 9.54
C MET A 401 -6.14 -28.64 11.04
N GLY A 402 -7.15 -27.95 11.55
CA GLY A 402 -7.54 -28.08 12.96
C GLY A 402 -7.87 -29.51 13.34
N ALA A 403 -7.42 -29.96 14.52
CA ALA A 403 -7.46 -31.36 14.95
C ALA A 403 -8.85 -32.00 14.89
N LYS A 404 -9.90 -31.26 15.29
CA LYS A 404 -11.28 -31.77 15.18
C LYS A 404 -11.68 -32.06 13.74
N ALA A 405 -11.35 -31.19 12.81
CA ALA A 405 -11.64 -31.41 11.39
C ALA A 405 -10.85 -32.61 10.82
N ALA A 406 -9.57 -32.70 11.14
CA ALA A 406 -8.72 -33.81 10.73
C ALA A 406 -9.28 -35.18 11.20
N VAL A 407 -9.65 -35.26 12.48
CA VAL A 407 -10.23 -36.46 13.08
C VAL A 407 -11.61 -36.81 12.48
N GLY A 408 -12.44 -35.81 12.18
CA GLY A 408 -13.69 -36.00 11.47
C GLY A 408 -13.53 -36.68 10.11
N ILE A 409 -12.39 -36.44 9.41
CA ILE A 409 -12.05 -37.11 8.16
C ILE A 409 -11.40 -38.46 8.40
N LEU A 410 -10.33 -38.53 9.18
CA LEU A 410 -9.52 -39.74 9.41
C LEU A 410 -10.29 -40.84 10.12
N HIS A 411 -11.12 -40.47 11.08
CA HIS A 411 -11.87 -41.39 11.94
C HIS A 411 -13.39 -41.42 11.66
N ARG A 412 -13.81 -40.96 10.47
CA ARG A 412 -15.22 -40.83 10.07
C ARG A 412 -16.05 -42.09 10.37
N ARG A 413 -15.51 -43.28 10.03
CA ARG A 413 -16.20 -44.56 10.26
C ARG A 413 -16.36 -44.89 11.75
N LYS A 414 -15.26 -44.64 12.52
CA LYS A 414 -15.28 -44.88 13.99
C LYS A 414 -16.26 -43.95 14.73
N LEU A 415 -16.27 -42.68 14.32
CA LEU A 415 -17.22 -41.71 14.88
C LEU A 415 -18.67 -42.00 14.48
N ALA A 416 -18.91 -42.46 13.25
CA ALA A 416 -20.25 -42.85 12.82
C ALA A 416 -20.78 -44.09 13.54
N ALA A 417 -19.91 -45.03 13.91
CA ALA A 417 -20.27 -46.27 14.65
C ALA A 417 -20.44 -46.05 16.16
N ALA A 418 -19.97 -44.91 16.70
CA ALA A 418 -20.12 -44.63 18.14
C ALA A 418 -21.57 -44.21 18.51
N PRO A 419 -22.05 -44.58 19.70
CA PRO A 419 -23.33 -44.10 20.22
C PRO A 419 -23.40 -42.57 20.19
N PRO A 420 -24.57 -41.96 19.87
CA PRO A 420 -24.71 -40.51 19.78
C PRO A 420 -24.23 -39.77 21.03
N GLU A 421 -24.48 -40.30 22.21
CA GLU A 421 -24.09 -39.77 23.53
C GLU A 421 -22.56 -39.78 23.77
N GLU A 422 -21.82 -40.73 23.17
CA GLU A 422 -20.38 -40.88 23.35
C GLU A 422 -19.57 -40.23 22.23
N ARG A 423 -20.22 -39.85 21.13
CA ARG A 423 -19.57 -39.39 19.90
C ARG A 423 -18.75 -38.16 20.10
N GLU A 424 -19.25 -37.19 20.87
CA GLU A 424 -18.54 -35.92 21.13
C GLU A 424 -17.29 -36.14 22.00
N ALA A 425 -17.43 -36.95 23.07
CA ALA A 425 -16.30 -37.31 23.94
C ALA A 425 -15.20 -38.09 23.15
N LEU A 426 -15.62 -39.06 22.32
CA LEU A 426 -14.72 -39.82 21.47
C LEU A 426 -14.02 -38.88 20.47
N HIS A 427 -14.75 -37.93 19.86
CA HIS A 427 -14.17 -36.97 18.91
C HIS A 427 -13.14 -36.08 19.59
N ALA A 428 -13.42 -35.55 20.80
CA ALA A 428 -12.49 -34.75 21.58
C ALA A 428 -11.21 -35.53 21.91
N LYS A 429 -11.36 -36.78 22.40
CA LYS A 429 -10.20 -37.64 22.71
C LYS A 429 -9.34 -37.92 21.50
N LEU A 430 -9.95 -38.28 20.36
CA LEU A 430 -9.20 -38.52 19.12
C LEU A 430 -8.51 -37.24 18.61
N ALA A 431 -9.09 -36.05 18.83
CA ALA A 431 -8.48 -34.77 18.48
C ALA A 431 -7.23 -34.49 19.34
N GLU A 432 -7.29 -34.74 20.66
CA GLU A 432 -6.13 -34.64 21.53
C GLU A 432 -5.00 -35.60 21.12
N ASP A 433 -5.34 -36.87 20.86
CA ASP A 433 -4.36 -37.86 20.40
C ASP A 433 -3.75 -37.48 19.05
N HIS A 434 -4.56 -36.90 18.15
CA HIS A 434 -4.08 -36.42 16.86
C HIS A 434 -3.07 -35.26 17.01
N VAL A 435 -3.34 -34.30 17.89
CA VAL A 435 -2.39 -33.18 18.15
C VAL A 435 -1.04 -33.71 18.63
N LYS A 436 -1.05 -34.68 19.55
CA LYS A 436 0.18 -35.28 20.08
C LYS A 436 1.00 -36.04 19.02
N LEU A 437 0.33 -36.64 18.04
CA LEU A 437 0.97 -37.48 17.03
C LEU A 437 1.39 -36.68 15.78
N ALA A 438 0.58 -35.77 15.29
CA ALA A 438 0.68 -35.22 13.95
C ALA A 438 0.89 -33.71 13.89
N GLY A 439 0.74 -32.97 14.98
CA GLY A 439 0.79 -31.51 14.97
C GLY A 439 1.49 -30.93 16.20
N GLY A 440 1.32 -29.62 16.35
CA GLY A 440 1.83 -28.85 17.49
C GLY A 440 3.18 -28.17 17.24
N VAL A 441 3.47 -27.19 18.08
CA VAL A 441 4.67 -26.35 17.97
C VAL A 441 5.95 -27.15 18.23
N ASP A 442 5.94 -28.07 19.22
CA ASP A 442 7.10 -28.88 19.56
C ASP A 442 7.57 -29.75 18.41
N LYS A 443 6.64 -30.35 17.67
CA LYS A 443 6.96 -31.12 16.49
C LYS A 443 7.49 -30.27 15.35
N ALA A 444 6.93 -29.06 15.19
CA ALA A 444 7.40 -28.11 14.18
C ALA A 444 8.85 -27.65 14.46
N VAL A 445 9.21 -27.44 15.75
CA VAL A 445 10.59 -27.17 16.18
C VAL A 445 11.49 -28.37 15.91
N ALA A 446 11.08 -29.57 16.34
CA ALA A 446 11.87 -30.78 16.15
C ALA A 446 12.18 -31.10 14.67
N LEU A 447 11.30 -30.68 13.75
CA LEU A 447 11.46 -30.84 12.31
C LEU A 447 12.13 -29.62 11.63
N GLY A 448 12.46 -28.55 12.37
CA GLY A 448 13.09 -27.35 11.82
C GLY A 448 12.16 -26.44 11.03
N PHE A 449 10.84 -26.55 11.18
CA PHE A 449 9.84 -25.66 10.56
C PHE A 449 9.60 -24.40 11.38
N VAL A 450 9.89 -24.45 12.67
CA VAL A 450 9.97 -23.33 13.61
C VAL A 450 11.36 -23.31 14.20
N ASP A 451 12.01 -22.15 14.18
CA ASP A 451 13.38 -22.02 14.68
C ASP A 451 13.40 -21.96 16.22
N GLU A 452 12.40 -21.30 16.83
CA GLU A 452 12.35 -21.11 18.28
C GLU A 452 10.92 -20.83 18.77
N VAL A 453 10.59 -21.35 19.96
CA VAL A 453 9.41 -20.94 20.71
C VAL A 453 9.80 -19.80 21.63
N ILE A 454 9.19 -18.64 21.47
CA ILE A 454 9.49 -17.44 22.24
C ILE A 454 8.29 -17.01 23.09
N MET A 455 8.56 -16.49 24.27
CA MET A 455 7.50 -15.86 25.06
C MET A 455 7.02 -14.57 24.39
N PRO A 456 5.73 -14.23 24.47
CA PRO A 456 5.20 -13.01 23.88
C PRO A 456 6.01 -11.76 24.24
N ALA A 457 6.45 -11.63 25.48
CA ALA A 457 7.28 -10.51 25.94
C ALA A 457 8.59 -10.33 25.14
N GLN A 458 9.19 -11.42 24.66
CA GLN A 458 10.46 -11.41 23.94
C GLN A 458 10.32 -11.04 22.45
N THR A 459 9.09 -10.96 21.94
CA THR A 459 8.82 -10.86 20.50
C THR A 459 9.55 -9.70 19.84
N ARG A 460 9.43 -8.49 20.41
CA ARG A 460 10.03 -7.28 19.83
C ARG A 460 11.56 -7.46 19.69
N ARG A 461 12.23 -7.88 20.74
CA ARG A 461 13.67 -8.10 20.75
C ARG A 461 14.09 -9.21 19.78
N ARG A 462 13.45 -10.39 19.85
CA ARG A 462 13.83 -11.54 19.00
C ARG A 462 13.62 -11.28 17.50
N VAL A 463 12.54 -10.60 17.13
CA VAL A 463 12.29 -10.18 15.74
C VAL A 463 13.35 -9.20 15.26
N ALA A 464 13.66 -8.18 16.07
CA ALA A 464 14.69 -7.20 15.73
C ALA A 464 16.08 -7.83 15.58
N GLU A 465 16.49 -8.71 16.50
CA GLU A 465 17.74 -9.48 16.44
C GLU A 465 17.84 -10.31 15.15
N ALA A 466 16.78 -11.05 14.79
CA ALA A 466 16.75 -11.87 13.58
C ALA A 466 16.85 -11.03 12.31
N LEU A 467 16.16 -9.88 12.25
CA LEU A 467 16.24 -8.97 11.12
C LEU A 467 17.60 -8.26 11.02
N ALA A 468 18.23 -7.92 12.16
CA ALA A 468 19.51 -7.23 12.20
C ALA A 468 20.68 -8.16 11.83
N SER A 469 20.61 -9.43 12.23
CA SER A 469 21.66 -10.43 11.94
C SER A 469 21.61 -10.98 10.52
N ALA A 470 20.50 -10.82 9.83
CA ALA A 470 20.33 -11.32 8.47
C ALA A 470 21.07 -10.44 7.44
N PRO A 471 21.67 -11.03 6.40
CA PRO A 471 22.28 -10.25 5.33
C PRO A 471 21.22 -9.39 4.63
N ALA A 472 21.58 -8.13 4.35
CA ALA A 472 20.71 -7.26 3.58
C ALA A 472 20.52 -7.80 2.17
N GLY A 473 19.26 -7.80 1.70
CA GLY A 473 18.90 -8.20 0.34
C GLY A 473 18.03 -7.13 -0.32
N ARG A 474 18.01 -7.12 -1.64
CA ARG A 474 17.10 -6.32 -2.45
C ARG A 474 16.78 -7.05 -3.74
N GLY A 475 15.52 -7.26 -4.03
CA GLY A 475 15.06 -7.90 -5.25
C GLY A 475 15.36 -7.09 -6.50
N ALA A 476 15.73 -7.76 -7.58
CA ALA A 476 16.05 -7.15 -8.88
C ALA A 476 14.88 -7.28 -9.86
N HIS A 477 13.71 -6.77 -9.47
CA HIS A 477 12.49 -6.85 -10.28
C HIS A 477 11.63 -5.58 -10.14
N GLY A 478 10.69 -5.38 -11.07
CA GLY A 478 9.69 -4.33 -10.98
C GLY A 478 8.57 -4.68 -9.98
N ASN A 479 7.88 -3.66 -9.49
CA ASN A 479 6.68 -3.80 -8.67
C ASN A 479 5.44 -3.69 -9.57
N ILE A 480 5.04 -4.81 -10.19
CA ILE A 480 3.92 -4.87 -11.13
C ILE A 480 2.61 -4.61 -10.37
N PRO A 481 1.70 -3.72 -10.87
CA PRO A 481 0.34 -3.60 -10.36
C PRO A 481 -0.41 -4.92 -10.47
N LEU A 482 -1.09 -5.34 -9.41
CA LEU A 482 -1.81 -6.62 -9.35
C LEU A 482 -3.32 -6.41 -9.27
#